data_24c9215365e5ab1aa14ebf1eb81d3a26
#
_entry.id   24c9215365e5ab1aa14ebf1eb81d3a26
#
_cell.length_a   1.000
_cell.length_b   1.000
_cell.length_c   1.000
_cell.angle_alpha   90.00
_cell.angle_beta   90.00
_cell.angle_gamma   90.00
#
_symmetry.space_group_name_H-M   'P 1'
#
loop_
_entity.id
_entity.type
_entity.pdbx_description
1 polymer ?
#
loop_
_entity_poly.entity_id
_entity_poly.type
_entity_poly.pdbx_seq_one_letter_code
_entity_poly.pdbx_strand_id
1 'polypeptide(L)'
;MGIINQGILGGFSGKVGPVVGFHWKSKYYIRARAAKVSNPRTLKQQEQRGKFATAFSFLKTMKPFIRIGYKEFTQEKSAFNAAMSYTLKRAVTGNGKEISIDFNRALVSMGTLMPIFEGAAAMSNNQITFHWKDNSSMGNAEKTDIAMVMVYNKDKEAAVYNMEAALRSYCHTELQLPEDWQNDELIAYLSFCSADGSSVANSICLPISVTEMPEDKVEIQTEFVKTIYRRILPDMETALQLHTTVHSLSAPPDKVQNYKCDT
;
A
#
# COMPACT_ATOMS: atom_id res chain seq x y z
N MET A 1 36.98 -3.15 -4.46
CA MET A 1 36.48 -1.95 -5.18
C MET A 1 37.35 -0.78 -4.81
N GLY A 2 37.93 -0.04 -5.73
CA GLY A 2 38.74 1.14 -5.50
C GLY A 2 37.98 2.41 -5.88
N ILE A 3 38.33 3.54 -5.23
CA ILE A 3 37.79 4.87 -5.56
C ILE A 3 38.86 5.62 -6.32
N ILE A 4 38.49 6.29 -7.40
CA ILE A 4 39.38 7.15 -8.16
C ILE A 4 39.16 8.60 -7.69
N ASN A 5 40.14 9.19 -7.00
CA ASN A 5 39.99 10.55 -6.53
C ASN A 5 40.55 11.57 -7.53
N GLN A 6 41.74 11.30 -8.07
CA GLN A 6 42.35 12.03 -9.17
C GLN A 6 43.27 11.06 -9.93
N GLY A 7 43.28 11.12 -11.23
CA GLY A 7 44.16 10.32 -12.09
C GLY A 7 44.36 11.00 -13.44
N ILE A 8 45.38 10.60 -14.21
CA ILE A 8 45.70 11.13 -15.53
C ILE A 8 44.54 11.06 -16.51
N LEU A 9 43.64 10.10 -16.30
CA LEU A 9 42.45 9.88 -17.13
C LEU A 9 41.15 10.43 -16.55
N GLY A 10 41.18 10.97 -15.33
CA GLY A 10 39.97 11.37 -14.60
C GLY A 10 39.05 10.18 -14.29
N GLY A 11 37.84 10.47 -13.90
CA GLY A 11 36.81 9.42 -13.72
C GLY A 11 36.28 8.95 -15.05
N PHE A 12 36.21 7.64 -15.25
CA PHE A 12 35.60 7.03 -16.44
C PHE A 12 34.42 6.12 -16.08
N SER A 13 33.53 5.91 -17.03
CA SER A 13 32.41 4.98 -16.92
C SER A 13 32.42 3.98 -18.08
N GLY A 14 32.20 2.70 -17.77
CA GLY A 14 32.20 1.65 -18.76
C GLY A 14 33.33 0.61 -18.59
N LYS A 15 33.52 -0.24 -19.59
CA LYS A 15 34.48 -1.35 -19.59
C LYS A 15 35.73 -0.91 -20.31
N VAL A 16 36.89 -1.04 -19.67
CA VAL A 16 38.20 -0.79 -20.29
C VAL A 16 39.11 -1.98 -19.95
N GLY A 17 39.28 -2.87 -20.91
CA GLY A 17 40.07 -4.09 -20.73
C GLY A 17 39.56 -4.95 -19.54
N PRO A 18 40.45 -5.26 -18.58
CA PRO A 18 40.10 -6.06 -17.38
C PRO A 18 39.37 -5.29 -16.29
N VAL A 19 39.12 -3.98 -16.47
CA VAL A 19 38.48 -3.15 -15.46
C VAL A 19 37.16 -2.56 -15.92
N VAL A 20 36.29 -2.24 -14.94
CA VAL A 20 35.03 -1.56 -15.14
C VAL A 20 35.00 -0.33 -14.25
N GLY A 21 34.88 0.85 -14.86
CA GLY A 21 34.62 2.10 -14.17
C GLY A 21 33.14 2.38 -14.09
N PHE A 22 32.69 2.99 -13.00
CA PHE A 22 31.32 3.47 -12.87
C PHE A 22 31.27 4.64 -11.88
N HIS A 23 30.26 5.47 -12.09
CA HIS A 23 30.00 6.64 -11.24
C HIS A 23 28.79 6.36 -10.32
N TRP A 24 28.92 6.67 -9.04
CA TRP A 24 27.84 6.57 -8.08
C TRP A 24 27.98 7.64 -6.97
N LYS A 25 26.95 8.41 -6.74
CA LYS A 25 26.89 9.49 -5.75
C LYS A 25 28.14 10.39 -5.79
N SER A 26 28.39 11.04 -6.92
CA SER A 26 29.49 11.98 -7.13
C SER A 26 30.91 11.41 -6.97
N LYS A 27 31.06 10.08 -6.87
CA LYS A 27 32.35 9.39 -6.78
C LYS A 27 32.53 8.40 -7.93
N TYR A 28 33.75 8.31 -8.41
CA TYR A 28 34.12 7.32 -9.42
C TYR A 28 34.70 6.08 -8.76
N TYR A 29 34.22 4.94 -9.20
CA TYR A 29 34.67 3.64 -8.71
C TYR A 29 35.25 2.82 -9.84
N ILE A 30 36.23 1.98 -9.52
CA ILE A 30 36.84 1.00 -10.40
C ILE A 30 36.77 -0.38 -9.77
N ARG A 31 36.47 -1.38 -10.56
CA ARG A 31 36.51 -2.79 -10.16
C ARG A 31 37.10 -3.66 -11.24
N ALA A 32 37.69 -4.78 -10.87
CA ALA A 32 38.06 -5.79 -11.83
C ALA A 32 36.82 -6.40 -12.50
N ARG A 33 36.95 -6.68 -13.79
CA ARG A 33 35.95 -7.48 -14.53
C ARG A 33 36.14 -8.94 -14.14
N ALA A 34 35.04 -9.61 -13.73
CA ALA A 34 35.08 -11.02 -13.48
C ALA A 34 35.32 -11.79 -14.80
N ALA A 35 36.36 -12.61 -14.87
CA ALA A 35 36.68 -13.43 -16.02
C ALA A 35 35.59 -14.50 -16.28
N LYS A 36 35.07 -15.10 -15.19
CA LYS A 36 33.97 -16.07 -15.21
C LYS A 36 33.01 -15.74 -14.06
N VAL A 37 31.73 -15.61 -14.38
CA VAL A 37 30.68 -15.44 -13.36
C VAL A 37 30.12 -16.82 -13.06
N SER A 38 30.42 -17.31 -11.87
CA SER A 38 29.77 -18.51 -11.32
C SER A 38 28.44 -18.09 -10.70
N ASN A 39 27.38 -18.83 -10.99
CA ASN A 39 26.07 -18.67 -10.35
C ASN A 39 25.70 -19.95 -9.57
N PRO A 40 26.41 -20.25 -8.48
CA PRO A 40 26.11 -21.42 -7.70
C PRO A 40 24.69 -21.32 -7.11
N ARG A 41 23.98 -22.45 -7.14
CA ARG A 41 22.62 -22.56 -6.61
C ARG A 41 22.65 -23.27 -5.25
N THR A 42 23.47 -22.78 -4.33
CA THR A 42 23.45 -23.30 -2.95
C THR A 42 22.13 -23.00 -2.28
N LEU A 43 21.71 -23.85 -1.34
CA LEU A 43 20.46 -23.66 -0.59
C LEU A 43 20.39 -22.28 0.08
N LYS A 44 21.48 -21.83 0.71
CA LYS A 44 21.56 -20.49 1.33
C LYS A 44 21.37 -19.35 0.33
N GLN A 45 21.89 -19.50 -0.90
CA GLN A 45 21.72 -18.48 -1.93
C GLN A 45 20.29 -18.48 -2.50
N GLN A 46 19.68 -19.65 -2.67
CA GLN A 46 18.28 -19.76 -3.10
C GLN A 46 17.35 -19.14 -2.06
N GLU A 47 17.58 -19.43 -0.79
CA GLU A 47 16.84 -18.83 0.33
C GLU A 47 16.98 -17.30 0.35
N GLN A 48 18.19 -16.76 0.24
CA GLN A 48 18.42 -15.33 0.22
C GLN A 48 17.76 -14.65 -1.00
N ARG A 49 17.76 -15.32 -2.15
CA ARG A 49 17.04 -14.83 -3.33
C ARG A 49 15.54 -14.84 -3.13
N GLY A 50 15.00 -15.88 -2.49
CA GLY A 50 13.58 -15.95 -2.12
C GLY A 50 13.18 -14.78 -1.21
N LYS A 51 13.92 -14.57 -0.11
CA LYS A 51 13.70 -13.44 0.81
C LYS A 51 13.73 -12.10 0.09
N PHE A 52 14.69 -11.92 -0.81
CA PHE A 52 14.80 -10.69 -1.60
C PHE A 52 13.61 -10.52 -2.57
N ALA A 53 13.21 -11.59 -3.25
CA ALA A 53 12.08 -11.56 -4.20
C ALA A 53 10.77 -11.21 -3.49
N THR A 54 10.48 -11.83 -2.33
CA THR A 54 9.29 -11.55 -1.52
C THR A 54 9.25 -10.10 -1.04
N ALA A 55 10.36 -9.59 -0.48
CA ALA A 55 10.43 -8.20 -0.05
C ALA A 55 10.31 -7.22 -1.23
N PHE A 56 10.90 -7.54 -2.37
CA PHE A 56 10.83 -6.71 -3.58
C PHE A 56 9.42 -6.70 -4.17
N SER A 57 8.73 -7.84 -4.23
CA SER A 57 7.35 -7.95 -4.71
C SER A 57 6.41 -7.05 -3.91
N PHE A 58 6.51 -7.09 -2.59
CA PHE A 58 5.75 -6.21 -1.69
C PHE A 58 6.03 -4.74 -1.94
N LEU A 59 7.29 -4.32 -1.87
CA LEU A 59 7.66 -2.90 -1.93
C LEU A 59 7.51 -2.27 -3.33
N LYS A 60 7.57 -3.07 -4.42
CA LYS A 60 7.47 -2.54 -5.78
C LYS A 60 6.11 -1.89 -6.07
N THR A 61 5.04 -2.36 -5.42
CA THR A 61 3.66 -1.89 -5.63
C THR A 61 3.43 -0.48 -5.09
N MET A 62 4.23 -0.07 -4.10
CA MET A 62 4.08 1.18 -3.36
C MET A 62 5.30 2.11 -3.48
N LYS A 63 6.06 2.04 -4.57
CA LYS A 63 7.28 2.87 -4.77
C LYS A 63 7.10 4.36 -4.54
N PRO A 64 6.01 5.03 -5.03
CA PRO A 64 5.79 6.45 -4.76
C PRO A 64 5.62 6.75 -3.27
N PHE A 65 4.85 5.93 -2.57
CA PHE A 65 4.64 6.04 -1.12
C PHE A 65 5.96 5.91 -0.35
N ILE A 66 6.78 4.90 -0.68
CA ILE A 66 8.09 4.67 -0.06
C ILE A 66 9.06 5.83 -0.32
N ARG A 67 8.96 6.50 -1.48
CA ARG A 67 9.83 7.64 -1.80
C ARG A 67 9.65 8.77 -0.80
N ILE A 68 8.43 9.01 -0.33
CA ILE A 68 8.12 9.96 0.75
C ILE A 68 8.43 9.32 2.10
N GLY A 69 7.89 8.12 2.36
CA GLY A 69 7.97 7.44 3.64
C GLY A 69 9.39 7.14 4.16
N TYR A 70 10.39 7.07 3.28
CA TYR A 70 11.79 6.86 3.65
C TYR A 70 12.69 8.02 3.25
N LYS A 71 12.14 9.21 3.11
CA LYS A 71 12.87 10.42 2.66
C LYS A 71 14.06 10.76 3.56
N GLU A 72 13.91 10.63 4.87
CA GLU A 72 14.96 10.92 5.85
C GLU A 72 16.21 10.02 5.70
N PHE A 73 16.07 8.85 5.08
CA PHE A 73 17.14 7.85 4.92
C PHE A 73 17.82 7.88 3.54
N THR A 74 17.69 8.97 2.80
CA THR A 74 18.16 9.05 1.40
C THR A 74 19.59 9.57 1.24
N GLN A 75 20.28 9.92 2.31
CA GLN A 75 21.64 10.47 2.24
C GLN A 75 22.65 9.53 1.56
N GLU A 76 22.65 8.24 1.93
CA GLU A 76 23.59 7.26 1.37
C GLU A 76 22.90 6.21 0.48
N LYS A 77 21.58 6.06 0.58
CA LYS A 77 20.81 5.03 -0.13
C LYS A 77 19.58 5.67 -0.79
N SER A 78 19.01 5.03 -1.80
CA SER A 78 17.67 5.43 -2.23
C SER A 78 16.64 5.06 -1.16
N ALA A 79 15.51 5.79 -1.08
CA ALA A 79 14.39 5.47 -0.18
C ALA A 79 13.96 4.00 -0.33
N PHE A 80 13.88 3.51 -1.55
CA PHE A 80 13.53 2.12 -1.83
C PHE A 80 14.56 1.12 -1.27
N ASN A 81 15.85 1.41 -1.40
CA ASN A 81 16.90 0.55 -0.84
C ASN A 81 16.91 0.58 0.69
N ALA A 82 16.56 1.72 1.31
CA ALA A 82 16.39 1.81 2.75
C ALA A 82 15.21 0.93 3.22
N ALA A 83 14.05 1.03 2.57
CA ALA A 83 12.88 0.19 2.83
C ALA A 83 13.20 -1.31 2.64
N MET A 84 13.86 -1.69 1.53
CA MET A 84 14.30 -3.06 1.29
C MET A 84 15.21 -3.58 2.41
N SER A 85 16.17 -2.77 2.84
CA SER A 85 17.09 -3.15 3.93
C SER A 85 16.36 -3.37 5.25
N TYR A 86 15.38 -2.54 5.56
CA TYR A 86 14.54 -2.69 6.75
C TYR A 86 13.67 -3.95 6.67
N THR A 87 12.91 -4.10 5.59
CA THR A 87 11.99 -5.23 5.38
C THR A 87 12.71 -6.56 5.45
N LEU A 88 13.87 -6.71 4.77
CA LEU A 88 14.67 -7.94 4.80
C LEU A 88 15.19 -8.29 6.19
N LYS A 89 15.48 -7.31 7.02
CA LYS A 89 16.05 -7.53 8.36
C LYS A 89 15.01 -7.75 9.44
N ARG A 90 13.81 -7.17 9.29
CA ARG A 90 12.83 -7.05 10.37
C ARG A 90 11.47 -7.69 10.07
N ALA A 91 11.05 -7.70 8.80
CA ALA A 91 9.70 -8.12 8.41
C ALA A 91 9.67 -9.44 7.65
N VAL A 92 10.73 -9.83 6.93
CA VAL A 92 10.77 -11.12 6.24
C VAL A 92 11.02 -12.22 7.25
N THR A 93 10.13 -13.20 7.28
CA THR A 93 10.17 -14.39 8.15
C THR A 93 10.18 -15.68 7.32
N GLY A 94 10.43 -16.80 7.96
CA GLY A 94 10.46 -18.10 7.31
C GLY A 94 11.77 -18.42 6.57
N ASN A 95 11.86 -19.67 6.11
CA ASN A 95 13.00 -20.21 5.40
C ASN A 95 12.54 -21.11 4.24
N GLY A 96 13.36 -21.23 3.21
CA GLY A 96 13.11 -22.14 2.09
C GLY A 96 11.86 -21.75 1.28
N LYS A 97 10.81 -22.56 1.36
CA LYS A 97 9.55 -22.35 0.62
C LYS A 97 8.50 -21.52 1.38
N GLU A 98 8.68 -21.34 2.68
CA GLU A 98 7.72 -20.67 3.58
C GLU A 98 8.15 -19.24 3.90
N ILE A 99 8.79 -18.55 2.95
CA ILE A 99 9.19 -17.17 3.12
C ILE A 99 7.95 -16.29 2.99
N SER A 100 7.67 -15.49 4.03
CA SER A 100 6.54 -14.57 4.09
C SER A 100 6.94 -13.22 4.70
N ILE A 101 6.05 -12.25 4.59
CA ILE A 101 6.21 -10.94 5.24
C ILE A 101 5.32 -10.90 6.47
N ASP A 102 5.90 -10.55 7.59
CA ASP A 102 5.18 -10.14 8.78
C ASP A 102 4.77 -8.66 8.61
N PHE A 103 3.51 -8.43 8.25
CA PHE A 103 2.98 -7.11 7.96
C PHE A 103 2.96 -6.20 9.18
N ASN A 104 2.83 -6.75 10.40
CA ASN A 104 2.88 -5.96 11.64
C ASN A 104 4.28 -5.39 11.90
N ARG A 105 5.31 -6.06 11.41
CA ARG A 105 6.72 -5.62 11.54
C ARG A 105 7.21 -4.87 10.32
N ALA A 106 6.48 -4.93 9.21
CA ALA A 106 6.82 -4.18 8.00
C ALA A 106 6.50 -2.70 8.20
N LEU A 107 7.44 -1.83 7.83
CA LEU A 107 7.22 -0.40 7.78
C LEU A 107 7.19 0.06 6.34
N VAL A 108 6.18 0.84 5.99
CA VAL A 108 6.04 1.50 4.68
C VAL A 108 6.50 2.96 4.73
N SER A 109 6.62 3.51 5.94
CA SER A 109 7.34 4.75 6.22
C SER A 109 8.13 4.64 7.51
N MET A 110 9.24 5.34 7.59
CA MET A 110 10.14 5.38 8.75
C MET A 110 10.80 6.75 8.85
N GLY A 111 10.73 7.35 10.04
CA GLY A 111 11.32 8.66 10.30
C GLY A 111 11.18 9.08 11.75
N THR A 112 11.36 10.37 11.99
CA THR A 112 11.48 10.97 13.33
C THR A 112 10.23 11.69 13.80
N LEU A 113 9.23 11.88 12.93
CA LEU A 113 7.97 12.52 13.30
C LEU A 113 7.20 11.64 14.30
N MET A 114 6.47 12.27 15.22
CA MET A 114 5.63 11.58 16.20
C MET A 114 4.65 10.64 15.50
N PRO A 115 4.61 9.34 15.86
CA PRO A 115 3.71 8.38 15.24
C PRO A 115 2.25 8.61 15.62
N ILE A 116 1.39 7.78 15.05
CA ILE A 116 -0.04 7.75 15.31
C ILE A 116 -0.30 7.33 16.75
N PHE A 117 -1.34 7.90 17.33
CA PHE A 117 -1.87 7.49 18.62
C PHE A 117 -3.30 6.93 18.45
N GLU A 118 -3.56 5.75 19.00
CA GLU A 118 -4.86 5.05 18.96
C GLU A 118 -5.47 4.98 17.53
N GLY A 119 -4.71 4.40 16.59
CA GLY A 119 -5.17 4.22 15.21
C GLY A 119 -6.08 3.00 15.05
N ALA A 120 -7.13 3.12 14.22
CA ALA A 120 -8.03 2.04 13.83
C ALA A 120 -8.39 2.14 12.35
N ALA A 121 -8.76 1.02 11.74
CA ALA A 121 -9.27 0.95 10.37
C ALA A 121 -10.55 0.12 10.33
N ALA A 122 -11.55 0.62 9.62
CA ALA A 122 -12.83 -0.07 9.44
C ALA A 122 -13.18 -0.13 7.95
N MET A 123 -13.62 -1.29 7.48
CA MET A 123 -14.07 -1.50 6.11
C MET A 123 -15.59 -1.48 6.06
N SER A 124 -16.15 -0.67 5.16
CA SER A 124 -17.57 -0.64 4.85
C SER A 124 -17.73 -0.52 3.33
N ASN A 125 -18.43 -1.46 2.73
CA ASN A 125 -18.51 -1.56 1.26
C ASN A 125 -17.10 -1.60 0.63
N ASN A 126 -16.83 -0.78 -0.39
CA ASN A 126 -15.53 -0.70 -1.05
C ASN A 126 -14.65 0.44 -0.49
N GLN A 127 -14.80 0.80 0.76
CA GLN A 127 -14.14 1.92 1.38
C GLN A 127 -13.53 1.51 2.72
N ILE A 128 -12.32 1.96 2.99
CA ILE A 128 -11.71 1.84 4.32
C ILE A 128 -11.67 3.23 4.94
N THR A 129 -12.24 3.34 6.14
CA THR A 129 -12.17 4.52 6.98
C THR A 129 -11.07 4.31 8.01
N PHE A 130 -10.13 5.24 8.06
CA PHE A 130 -9.07 5.30 9.04
C PHE A 130 -9.45 6.30 10.13
N HIS A 131 -9.24 5.94 11.38
CA HIS A 131 -9.44 6.80 12.54
C HIS A 131 -8.17 6.85 13.38
N TRP A 132 -7.92 7.97 14.02
CA TRP A 132 -6.84 8.15 15.00
C TRP A 132 -7.23 9.22 16.01
N LYS A 133 -6.52 9.24 17.14
CA LYS A 133 -6.71 10.29 18.14
C LYS A 133 -5.72 11.43 17.88
N ASP A 134 -6.20 12.66 17.98
CA ASP A 134 -5.35 13.84 17.83
C ASP A 134 -4.28 13.86 18.93
N ASN A 135 -3.03 13.81 18.52
CA ASN A 135 -1.86 13.92 19.37
C ASN A 135 -0.94 15.07 18.93
N SER A 136 -1.49 16.08 18.27
CA SER A 136 -0.76 17.23 17.73
C SER A 136 -0.05 18.12 18.76
N SER A 137 -0.30 17.89 20.06
CA SER A 137 0.42 18.56 21.15
C SER A 137 1.57 17.72 21.73
N MET A 138 1.83 16.52 21.17
CA MET A 138 2.82 15.59 21.70
C MET A 138 4.10 15.60 20.83
N GLY A 139 5.24 15.78 21.46
CA GLY A 139 6.55 15.75 20.79
C GLY A 139 6.67 16.78 19.67
N ASN A 140 6.94 16.34 18.47
CA ASN A 140 7.03 17.15 17.25
C ASN A 140 5.81 16.98 16.32
N ALA A 141 4.69 16.51 16.84
CA ALA A 141 3.43 16.40 16.10
C ALA A 141 2.75 17.76 15.96
N GLU A 142 2.31 18.11 14.78
CA GLU A 142 1.57 19.33 14.47
C GLU A 142 0.19 19.02 13.91
N LYS A 143 -0.77 19.95 14.12
CA LYS A 143 -2.14 19.85 13.59
C LYS A 143 -2.17 19.77 12.06
N THR A 144 -1.18 20.38 11.43
CA THR A 144 -1.01 20.48 9.98
C THR A 144 -0.31 19.29 9.35
N ASP A 145 0.17 18.33 10.14
CA ASP A 145 0.76 17.11 9.59
C ASP A 145 -0.25 16.37 8.72
N ILE A 146 0.23 15.82 7.63
CA ILE A 146 -0.58 15.19 6.59
C ILE A 146 -0.63 13.68 6.83
N ALA A 147 -1.83 13.13 6.92
CA ALA A 147 -2.03 11.69 7.01
C ALA A 147 -1.76 11.03 5.65
N MET A 148 -0.94 10.01 5.67
CA MET A 148 -0.66 9.13 4.54
C MET A 148 -1.25 7.76 4.82
N VAL A 149 -2.18 7.30 4.01
CA VAL A 149 -2.87 6.03 4.15
C VAL A 149 -2.57 5.11 2.98
N MET A 150 -2.49 3.82 3.28
CA MET A 150 -2.27 2.80 2.26
C MET A 150 -2.98 1.51 2.63
N VAL A 151 -3.54 0.84 1.65
CA VAL A 151 -4.08 -0.52 1.74
C VAL A 151 -3.35 -1.41 0.75
N TYR A 152 -2.80 -2.49 1.25
CA TYR A 152 -2.16 -3.52 0.45
C TYR A 152 -3.06 -4.75 0.38
N ASN A 153 -3.33 -5.20 -0.83
CA ASN A 153 -4.05 -6.43 -1.12
C ASN A 153 -3.02 -7.55 -1.26
N LYS A 154 -3.10 -8.53 -0.38
CA LYS A 154 -2.17 -9.65 -0.32
C LYS A 154 -2.38 -10.64 -1.46
N ASP A 155 -3.64 -10.88 -1.84
CA ASP A 155 -4.00 -11.85 -2.85
C ASP A 155 -3.64 -11.38 -4.27
N LYS A 156 -3.80 -10.09 -4.53
CA LYS A 156 -3.49 -9.47 -5.83
C LYS A 156 -2.09 -8.84 -5.90
N GLU A 157 -1.33 -8.87 -4.82
CA GLU A 157 -0.05 -8.18 -4.71
C GLU A 157 -0.09 -6.73 -5.23
N ALA A 158 -1.12 -5.99 -4.84
CA ALA A 158 -1.39 -4.61 -5.28
C ALA A 158 -1.59 -3.67 -4.09
N ALA A 159 -1.36 -2.38 -4.28
CA ALA A 159 -1.55 -1.39 -3.23
C ALA A 159 -2.30 -0.17 -3.77
N VAL A 160 -3.23 0.35 -2.96
CA VAL A 160 -3.91 1.63 -3.16
C VAL A 160 -3.50 2.54 -2.01
N TYR A 161 -3.19 3.78 -2.29
CA TYR A 161 -2.71 4.72 -1.28
C TYR A 161 -3.10 6.16 -1.61
N ASN A 162 -3.21 6.97 -0.55
CA ASN A 162 -3.29 8.42 -0.63
C ASN A 162 -2.23 9.02 0.30
N MET A 163 -1.36 9.87 -0.25
CA MET A 163 -0.25 10.48 0.47
C MET A 163 -0.60 11.85 1.06
N GLU A 164 -1.79 12.38 0.73
CA GLU A 164 -2.33 13.66 1.20
C GLU A 164 -3.80 13.46 1.58
N ALA A 165 -4.07 12.50 2.48
CA ALA A 165 -5.43 12.05 2.74
C ALA A 165 -6.23 13.00 3.64
N ALA A 166 -5.61 13.51 4.71
CA ALA A 166 -6.23 14.44 5.65
C ALA A 166 -5.18 15.12 6.52
N LEU A 167 -5.56 16.16 7.26
CA LEU A 167 -4.72 16.72 8.32
C LEU A 167 -4.82 15.87 9.59
N ARG A 168 -3.75 15.83 10.40
CA ARG A 168 -3.70 15.13 11.67
C ARG A 168 -4.88 15.51 12.59
N SER A 169 -5.23 16.79 12.62
CA SER A 169 -6.32 17.34 13.43
C SER A 169 -7.72 16.87 13.00
N TYR A 170 -7.88 16.30 11.82
CA TYR A 170 -9.19 15.81 11.34
C TYR A 170 -9.57 14.45 11.96
N CYS A 171 -8.59 13.71 12.50
CA CYS A 171 -8.80 12.46 13.22
C CYS A 171 -9.40 11.31 12.40
N HIS A 172 -9.73 11.52 11.14
CA HIS A 172 -10.24 10.49 10.24
C HIS A 172 -9.94 10.80 8.78
N THR A 173 -9.97 9.76 7.96
CA THR A 173 -9.91 9.85 6.50
C THR A 173 -10.46 8.57 5.88
N GLU A 174 -10.79 8.64 4.61
CA GLU A 174 -11.36 7.54 3.85
C GLU A 174 -10.52 7.24 2.63
N LEU A 175 -10.43 5.97 2.27
CA LEU A 175 -9.74 5.50 1.08
C LEU A 175 -10.66 4.55 0.31
N GLN A 176 -11.00 4.95 -0.92
CA GLN A 176 -11.79 4.13 -1.82
C GLN A 176 -10.94 2.99 -2.36
N LEU A 177 -11.49 1.78 -2.35
CA LEU A 177 -10.87 0.57 -2.88
C LEU A 177 -11.51 0.18 -4.22
N PRO A 178 -10.80 -0.58 -5.06
CA PRO A 178 -11.38 -1.23 -6.21
C PRO A 178 -12.49 -2.20 -5.82
N GLU A 179 -13.55 -2.29 -6.61
CA GLU A 179 -14.72 -3.15 -6.32
C GLU A 179 -14.38 -4.64 -6.19
N ASP A 180 -13.36 -5.07 -6.90
CA ASP A 180 -12.88 -6.44 -6.92
C ASP A 180 -12.03 -6.85 -5.71
N TRP A 181 -11.89 -5.98 -4.66
CA TRP A 181 -11.11 -6.24 -3.45
C TRP A 181 -11.94 -6.64 -2.22
N GLN A 182 -13.26 -6.72 -2.34
CA GLN A 182 -14.17 -6.90 -1.19
C GLN A 182 -13.90 -8.14 -0.34
N ASN A 183 -13.46 -9.25 -0.96
CA ASN A 183 -13.25 -10.52 -0.28
C ASN A 183 -11.78 -10.91 -0.12
N ASP A 184 -10.88 -10.00 -0.45
CA ASP A 184 -9.45 -10.25 -0.42
C ASP A 184 -8.86 -9.95 0.97
N GLU A 185 -7.70 -10.54 1.29
CA GLU A 185 -6.96 -10.23 2.52
C GLU A 185 -6.26 -8.88 2.39
N LEU A 186 -6.75 -7.89 3.13
CA LEU A 186 -6.30 -6.50 3.07
C LEU A 186 -5.48 -6.12 4.29
N ILE A 187 -4.43 -5.36 4.08
CA ILE A 187 -3.53 -4.84 5.12
C ILE A 187 -3.53 -3.32 5.05
N ALA A 188 -3.95 -2.66 6.13
CA ALA A 188 -4.02 -1.21 6.21
C ALA A 188 -2.80 -0.62 6.93
N TYR A 189 -2.23 0.44 6.36
CA TYR A 189 -1.16 1.21 6.97
C TYR A 189 -1.53 2.68 7.05
N LEU A 190 -1.20 3.29 8.17
CA LEU A 190 -1.37 4.72 8.41
C LEU A 190 -0.06 5.33 8.89
N SER A 191 0.27 6.50 8.41
CA SER A 191 1.45 7.27 8.78
C SER A 191 1.17 8.76 8.67
N PHE A 192 2.12 9.59 9.13
CA PHE A 192 2.08 11.05 8.97
C PHE A 192 3.34 11.57 8.30
N CYS A 193 3.18 12.65 7.57
CA CYS A 193 4.25 13.48 7.02
C CYS A 193 4.05 14.92 7.50
N SER A 194 5.12 15.61 7.88
CA SER A 194 5.04 17.04 8.21
C SER A 194 4.56 17.85 7.00
N ALA A 195 3.89 18.97 7.24
CA ALA A 195 3.33 19.83 6.19
C ALA A 195 4.40 20.34 5.19
N ASP A 196 5.62 20.56 5.65
CA ASP A 196 6.78 20.94 4.82
C ASP A 196 7.43 19.74 4.11
N GLY A 197 6.96 18.52 4.39
CA GLY A 197 7.51 17.29 3.87
C GLY A 197 8.91 16.95 4.38
N SER A 198 9.43 17.59 5.41
CA SER A 198 10.79 17.35 5.92
C SER A 198 10.91 16.06 6.70
N SER A 199 9.91 15.73 7.50
CA SER A 199 9.88 14.61 8.43
C SER A 199 8.69 13.69 8.17
N VAL A 200 8.85 12.41 8.47
CA VAL A 200 7.79 11.40 8.38
C VAL A 200 7.72 10.58 9.66
N ALA A 201 6.54 10.06 9.96
CA ALA A 201 6.34 9.16 11.09
C ALA A 201 6.62 7.70 10.68
N ASN A 202 6.87 6.84 11.67
CA ASN A 202 6.82 5.41 11.44
C ASN A 202 5.37 4.99 11.13
N SER A 203 5.18 4.20 10.09
CA SER A 203 3.88 3.65 9.77
C SER A 203 3.45 2.60 10.79
N ILE A 204 2.15 2.51 11.00
CA ILE A 204 1.54 1.46 11.83
C ILE A 204 0.64 0.61 10.93
N CYS A 205 0.75 -0.71 11.06
CA CYS A 205 -0.20 -1.66 10.50
C CYS A 205 -1.43 -1.69 11.40
N LEU A 206 -2.61 -1.45 10.81
CA LEU A 206 -3.88 -1.42 11.54
C LEU A 206 -4.71 -2.65 11.19
N PRO A 207 -5.28 -3.34 12.19
CA PRO A 207 -6.27 -4.38 11.93
C PRO A 207 -7.51 -3.73 11.30
N ILE A 208 -8.02 -4.36 10.25
CA ILE A 208 -9.24 -3.91 9.57
C ILE A 208 -10.42 -4.60 10.23
N SER A 209 -11.33 -3.84 10.86
CA SER A 209 -12.61 -4.33 11.32
C SER A 209 -13.62 -4.22 10.18
N VAL A 210 -14.33 -5.31 9.88
CA VAL A 210 -15.47 -5.27 8.96
C VAL A 210 -16.66 -4.75 9.76
N THR A 211 -17.12 -3.56 9.44
CA THR A 211 -18.35 -3.03 10.02
C THR A 211 -19.48 -3.43 9.09
N GLU A 212 -20.17 -4.52 9.41
CA GLU A 212 -21.49 -4.76 8.85
C GLU A 212 -22.36 -3.57 9.26
N MET A 213 -22.98 -2.89 8.29
CA MET A 213 -23.94 -1.83 8.59
C MET A 213 -25.03 -2.45 9.46
N PRO A 214 -25.29 -1.95 10.69
CA PRO A 214 -26.40 -2.45 11.46
C PRO A 214 -27.68 -2.28 10.62
N GLU A 215 -28.46 -3.35 10.50
CA GLU A 215 -29.70 -3.42 9.70
C GLU A 215 -30.65 -2.26 10.03
N ASP A 216 -30.60 -1.75 11.26
CA ASP A 216 -31.37 -0.59 11.72
C ASP A 216 -31.14 0.71 10.94
N LYS A 217 -29.94 0.93 10.37
CA LYS A 217 -29.69 2.11 9.53
C LYS A 217 -30.25 1.99 8.12
N VAL A 218 -30.34 0.77 7.59
CA VAL A 218 -30.99 0.50 6.29
C VAL A 218 -32.48 0.74 6.43
N GLU A 219 -33.09 0.34 7.55
CA GLU A 219 -34.52 0.56 7.84
C GLU A 219 -34.84 2.05 8.00
N ILE A 220 -33.99 2.81 8.73
CA ILE A 220 -34.16 4.27 8.89
C ILE A 220 -34.02 5.01 7.55
N GLN A 221 -33.04 4.65 6.71
CA GLN A 221 -32.92 5.25 5.37
C GLN A 221 -34.08 4.88 4.47
N THR A 222 -34.56 3.64 4.51
CA THR A 222 -35.71 3.19 3.74
C THR A 222 -36.99 3.88 4.19
N GLU A 223 -37.18 4.07 5.48
CA GLU A 223 -38.31 4.82 6.06
C GLU A 223 -38.23 6.32 5.73
N PHE A 224 -37.04 6.92 5.79
CA PHE A 224 -36.84 8.32 5.41
C PHE A 224 -37.10 8.56 3.91
N VAL A 225 -36.61 7.66 3.05
CA VAL A 225 -36.87 7.69 1.62
C VAL A 225 -38.37 7.51 1.33
N LYS A 226 -39.05 6.54 1.98
CA LYS A 226 -40.50 6.34 1.88
C LYS A 226 -41.27 7.60 2.32
N THR A 227 -40.82 8.27 3.37
CA THR A 227 -41.44 9.50 3.88
C THR A 227 -41.29 10.66 2.90
N ILE A 228 -40.14 10.80 2.24
CA ILE A 228 -39.91 11.79 1.20
C ILE A 228 -40.81 11.51 -0.02
N TYR A 229 -40.87 10.26 -0.50
CA TYR A 229 -41.72 9.87 -1.62
C TYR A 229 -43.21 10.08 -1.33
N ARG A 230 -43.68 9.80 -0.11
CA ARG A 230 -45.07 10.10 0.31
C ARG A 230 -45.43 11.59 0.28
N ARG A 231 -44.42 12.46 0.47
CA ARG A 231 -44.62 13.93 0.39
C ARG A 231 -44.60 14.50 -1.03
N ILE A 232 -43.89 13.82 -1.93
CA ILE A 232 -43.66 14.32 -3.32
C ILE A 232 -44.69 13.73 -4.30
N LEU A 233 -45.21 12.54 -4.02
CA LEU A 233 -46.17 11.82 -4.89
C LEU A 233 -47.37 11.34 -4.06
N PRO A 234 -48.53 12.02 -4.14
CA PRO A 234 -49.72 11.68 -3.37
C PRO A 234 -50.41 10.37 -3.83
N ASP A 235 -50.11 9.82 -5.00
CA ASP A 235 -50.71 8.56 -5.49
C ASP A 235 -49.72 7.39 -5.41
N MET A 236 -49.83 6.64 -4.30
CA MET A 236 -48.89 5.57 -3.92
C MET A 236 -49.04 4.24 -4.73
N GLU A 237 -50.13 4.01 -5.44
CA GLU A 237 -50.28 2.77 -6.20
C GLU A 237 -49.38 2.68 -7.44
N THR A 238 -49.10 3.81 -8.08
CA THR A 238 -48.24 3.87 -9.27
C THR A 238 -46.77 3.69 -8.94
N ALA A 239 -46.32 4.12 -7.75
CA ALA A 239 -44.91 4.00 -7.31
C ALA A 239 -44.54 2.55 -6.91
N LEU A 240 -45.48 1.78 -6.34
CA LEU A 240 -45.27 0.37 -5.98
C LEU A 240 -45.15 -0.52 -7.22
N GLN A 241 -45.92 -0.24 -8.29
CA GLN A 241 -45.79 -0.97 -9.54
C GLN A 241 -44.48 -0.72 -10.28
N LEU A 242 -43.94 0.48 -10.20
CA LEU A 242 -42.61 0.81 -10.77
C LEU A 242 -41.48 0.10 -10.02
N HIS A 243 -41.57 -0.04 -8.70
CA HIS A 243 -40.56 -0.72 -7.89
C HIS A 243 -40.52 -2.24 -8.12
N THR A 244 -41.66 -2.89 -8.31
CA THR A 244 -41.76 -4.32 -8.68
C THR A 244 -41.26 -4.57 -10.10
N THR A 245 -41.46 -3.64 -11.04
CA THR A 245 -40.97 -3.76 -12.41
C THR A 245 -39.44 -3.60 -12.51
N VAL A 246 -38.80 -2.75 -11.68
CA VAL A 246 -37.36 -2.60 -11.65
C VAL A 246 -36.68 -3.83 -11.03
N HIS A 247 -37.25 -4.45 -10.00
CA HIS A 247 -36.72 -5.68 -9.41
C HIS A 247 -36.90 -6.93 -10.32
N SER A 248 -37.90 -6.96 -11.19
CA SER A 248 -38.08 -8.05 -12.16
C SER A 248 -37.13 -7.96 -13.38
N LEU A 249 -36.54 -6.79 -13.63
CA LEU A 249 -35.55 -6.57 -14.69
C LEU A 249 -34.10 -6.85 -14.27
N SER A 250 -33.83 -7.08 -13.00
CA SER A 250 -32.51 -7.38 -12.47
C SER A 250 -32.24 -8.86 -12.19
N ALA A 251 -33.15 -9.78 -12.54
CA ALA A 251 -32.91 -11.21 -12.47
C ALA A 251 -32.12 -11.67 -13.69
N PRO A 252 -31.03 -12.44 -13.53
CA PRO A 252 -30.27 -12.96 -14.65
C PRO A 252 -31.10 -14.00 -15.43
N PRO A 253 -30.97 -14.11 -16.76
CA PRO A 253 -31.73 -15.08 -17.57
C PRO A 253 -31.23 -16.49 -17.27
N ASP A 254 -32.17 -17.32 -16.80
CA ASP A 254 -31.99 -18.77 -16.68
C ASP A 254 -31.92 -19.42 -18.06
N LYS A 255 -30.89 -20.27 -18.22
CA LYS A 255 -30.82 -21.43 -19.13
C LYS A 255 -30.63 -21.17 -20.62
N VAL A 256 -29.40 -21.33 -21.02
CA VAL A 256 -29.04 -21.72 -22.39
C VAL A 256 -29.34 -23.20 -22.62
N GLN A 257 -30.28 -23.48 -23.51
CA GLN A 257 -30.56 -24.81 -24.04
C GLN A 257 -29.40 -25.29 -24.91
N ASN A 258 -28.98 -26.53 -24.63
CA ASN A 258 -28.07 -27.31 -25.46
C ASN A 258 -28.64 -27.53 -26.87
N TYR A 259 -27.95 -27.04 -27.89
CA TYR A 259 -28.08 -27.55 -29.25
C TYR A 259 -26.95 -28.54 -29.53
N LYS A 260 -27.31 -29.83 -29.67
CA LYS A 260 -26.52 -30.84 -30.36
C LYS A 260 -26.44 -30.45 -31.85
N CYS A 261 -25.26 -30.36 -32.40
CA CYS A 261 -25.04 -30.57 -33.84
C CYS A 261 -24.59 -32.00 -34.04
N ASP A 262 -25.45 -32.78 -34.66
CA ASP A 262 -25.09 -33.98 -35.42
C ASP A 262 -24.63 -33.53 -36.82
N THR A 263 -23.51 -33.96 -37.24
CA THR A 263 -22.90 -34.52 -38.44
C THR A 263 -21.44 -34.21 -38.49
#